data_b0a97d8247a73c2ccbd953320e82819f
#
_entry.id   b0a97d8247a73c2ccbd953320e82819f
#
_cell.length_a   1.000
_cell.length_b   1.000
_cell.length_c   1.000
_cell.angle_alpha   90.00
_cell.angle_beta   90.00
_cell.angle_gamma   90.00
#
_symmetry.space_group_name_H-M   'P 1'
#
loop_
_entity.id
_entity.type
_entity.pdbx_description
1 polymer ?
#
loop_
_entity_poly.entity_id
_entity_poly.type
_entity_poly.pdbx_seq_one_letter_code
_entity_poly.pdbx_strand_id
1 'polypeptide(L)'
;MKQYYRITKIAPFISTANVGDYIIFDYCDKVFSEIFGDYLGISIPSREKISRAGAQAILASDYTFVCGTNLLSSDMMRYKQWEIDLKTRFRIASAGIAKKNMYRLDLLRTNLLRFHVILIGVGWWNYQTPPTIYTRKVLNGLLDKQFIHSVRDSYTEKMLRGIGIHNVINTSCPTMWRLTEEFCSSIPHKKQDIVVTTITDYRKDIERDRSMIELLLSSYKAVFLWLQSYEDIAYLEALGYSHKVQIIPPTLKCYDEFLAKNNVDYIGTRLHGGIRALNRKKRACIIGVDNRAVEIAKDTNLSVVRNDEIDYRLREWIYAEQPVSIKIPLSNISKWKSQFSRGNPND
;
A
#
# COMPACT_ATOMS: atom_id res chain seq x y z
N MET A 1 -27.67 -0.35 24.03
CA MET A 1 -26.71 -1.32 23.43
C MET A 1 -25.62 -0.49 22.73
N LYS A 2 -24.33 -0.80 22.95
CA LYS A 2 -23.22 -0.13 22.24
C LYS A 2 -23.39 -0.43 20.74
N GLN A 3 -23.56 0.60 19.92
CA GLN A 3 -23.68 0.44 18.48
C GLN A 3 -22.29 0.41 17.88
N TYR A 4 -21.90 -0.70 17.22
CA TYR A 4 -20.63 -0.83 16.55
C TYR A 4 -20.77 -0.38 15.09
N TYR A 5 -19.74 0.34 14.58
CA TYR A 5 -19.63 0.62 13.16
C TYR A 5 -19.45 -0.69 12.37
N ARG A 6 -20.06 -0.77 11.19
CA ARG A 6 -19.88 -1.84 10.22
C ARG A 6 -19.00 -1.34 9.11
N ILE A 7 -17.82 -1.93 8.97
CA ILE A 7 -16.79 -1.45 8.03
C ILE A 7 -16.43 -2.56 7.04
N THR A 8 -16.62 -2.31 5.75
CA THR A 8 -16.07 -3.18 4.70
C THR A 8 -14.73 -2.63 4.24
N LYS A 9 -13.72 -3.50 4.22
CA LYS A 9 -12.34 -3.21 3.81
C LYS A 9 -12.04 -3.93 2.50
N ILE A 10 -11.84 -3.17 1.42
CA ILE A 10 -11.36 -3.71 0.14
C ILE A 10 -9.85 -3.83 0.27
N ALA A 11 -9.39 -5.05 0.54
CA ALA A 11 -8.09 -5.33 1.14
C ALA A 11 -7.11 -5.95 0.13
N PRO A 12 -5.85 -5.47 0.08
CA PRO A 12 -4.86 -5.97 -0.87
C PRO A 12 -4.28 -7.34 -0.51
N PHE A 13 -4.37 -7.75 0.76
CA PHE A 13 -3.74 -8.98 1.25
C PHE A 13 -4.51 -10.26 0.90
N ILE A 14 -5.78 -10.15 0.49
CA ILE A 14 -6.59 -11.32 0.11
C ILE A 14 -6.21 -11.72 -1.32
N SER A 15 -5.93 -13.01 -1.53
CA SER A 15 -5.52 -13.58 -2.82
C SER A 15 -4.24 -12.96 -3.40
N THR A 16 -3.24 -12.70 -2.53
CA THR A 16 -1.92 -12.24 -2.95
C THR A 16 -0.81 -13.13 -2.40
N ALA A 17 0.22 -13.36 -3.21
CA ALA A 17 1.47 -13.99 -2.76
C ALA A 17 2.49 -12.96 -2.20
N ASN A 18 2.21 -11.66 -2.33
CA ASN A 18 3.12 -10.60 -1.90
C ASN A 18 2.90 -10.22 -0.43
N VAL A 19 3.82 -10.56 0.45
CA VAL A 19 3.75 -10.23 1.88
C VAL A 19 3.71 -8.72 2.16
N GLY A 20 4.19 -7.89 1.24
CA GLY A 20 4.08 -6.43 1.33
C GLY A 20 2.63 -5.92 1.42
N ASP A 21 1.67 -6.63 0.82
CA ASP A 21 0.26 -6.28 0.89
C ASP A 21 -0.33 -6.51 2.29
N TYR A 22 0.19 -7.49 3.04
CA TYR A 22 -0.16 -7.71 4.46
C TYR A 22 0.33 -6.57 5.34
N ILE A 23 1.52 -6.02 5.05
CA ILE A 23 2.04 -4.84 5.77
C ILE A 23 1.11 -3.65 5.57
N ILE A 24 0.69 -3.35 4.33
CA ILE A 24 -0.22 -2.24 4.04
C ILE A 24 -1.51 -2.39 4.84
N PHE A 25 -2.10 -3.58 4.81
CA PHE A 25 -3.36 -3.84 5.48
C PHE A 25 -3.26 -3.75 7.01
N ASP A 26 -2.18 -4.27 7.63
CA ASP A 26 -1.91 -4.16 9.08
C ASP A 26 -1.93 -2.70 9.56
N TYR A 27 -1.36 -1.79 8.76
CA TYR A 27 -1.37 -0.37 9.11
C TYR A 27 -2.73 0.30 8.87
N CYS A 28 -3.44 -0.06 7.81
CA CYS A 28 -4.80 0.43 7.59
C CYS A 28 -5.73 -0.01 8.74
N ASP A 29 -5.62 -1.27 9.17
CA ASP A 29 -6.45 -1.83 10.24
C ASP A 29 -6.20 -1.14 11.59
N LYS A 30 -4.92 -0.81 11.89
CA LYS A 30 -4.56 0.01 13.06
C LYS A 30 -5.18 1.41 13.02
N VAL A 31 -5.21 2.04 11.84
CA VAL A 31 -5.87 3.34 11.66
C VAL A 31 -7.36 3.23 11.91
N PHE A 32 -8.02 2.17 11.43
CA PHE A 32 -9.46 1.98 11.71
C PHE A 32 -9.73 1.73 13.19
N SER A 33 -8.91 0.94 13.87
CA SER A 33 -9.03 0.74 15.32
C SER A 33 -8.82 2.05 16.11
N GLU A 34 -7.92 2.92 15.65
CA GLU A 34 -7.70 4.25 16.24
C GLU A 34 -8.92 5.17 16.05
N ILE A 35 -9.56 5.16 14.87
CA ILE A 35 -10.68 6.06 14.55
C ILE A 35 -11.99 5.56 15.14
N PHE A 36 -12.28 4.25 15.00
CA PHE A 36 -13.61 3.68 15.29
C PHE A 36 -13.65 2.88 16.59
N GLY A 37 -12.50 2.64 17.24
CA GLY A 37 -12.39 1.74 18.38
C GLY A 37 -12.74 0.30 17.97
N ASP A 38 -13.65 -0.36 18.73
CA ASP A 38 -14.19 -1.66 18.36
C ASP A 38 -15.20 -1.49 17.22
N TYR A 39 -15.07 -2.26 16.15
CA TYR A 39 -15.97 -2.23 15.00
C TYR A 39 -16.17 -3.62 14.39
N LEU A 40 -17.26 -3.81 13.65
CA LEU A 40 -17.52 -5.02 12.88
C LEU A 40 -16.88 -4.89 11.49
N GLY A 41 -15.75 -5.56 11.28
CA GLY A 41 -14.98 -5.47 10.05
C GLY A 41 -15.14 -6.69 9.14
N ILE A 42 -15.39 -6.46 7.83
CA ILE A 42 -15.37 -7.49 6.80
C ILE A 42 -14.33 -7.09 5.77
N SER A 43 -13.45 -8.04 5.39
CA SER A 43 -12.45 -7.82 4.33
C SER A 43 -12.85 -8.56 3.05
N ILE A 44 -12.76 -7.88 1.92
CA ILE A 44 -13.00 -8.45 0.59
C ILE A 44 -11.77 -8.20 -0.32
N PRO A 45 -11.50 -9.06 -1.31
CA PRO A 45 -10.32 -8.91 -2.17
C PRO A 45 -10.38 -7.64 -3.01
N SER A 46 -9.24 -6.98 -3.16
CA SER A 46 -9.10 -5.76 -3.97
C SER A 46 -8.81 -6.03 -5.44
N ARG A 47 -8.32 -7.20 -5.80
CA ARG A 47 -7.87 -7.54 -7.15
C ARG A 47 -8.80 -8.51 -7.90
N GLU A 48 -9.90 -8.87 -7.29
CA GLU A 48 -10.89 -9.77 -7.86
C GLU A 48 -12.24 -9.05 -8.09
N LYS A 49 -13.08 -9.62 -8.93
CA LYS A 49 -14.44 -9.14 -9.09
C LYS A 49 -15.20 -9.25 -7.77
N ILE A 50 -15.99 -8.23 -7.46
CA ILE A 50 -16.79 -8.22 -6.24
C ILE A 50 -17.82 -9.37 -6.29
N SER A 51 -17.69 -10.29 -5.36
CA SER A 51 -18.62 -11.40 -5.18
C SER A 51 -19.98 -10.92 -4.66
N ARG A 52 -21.01 -11.79 -4.73
CA ARG A 52 -22.33 -11.49 -4.12
C ARG A 52 -22.20 -11.16 -2.64
N ALA A 53 -21.45 -11.96 -1.89
CA ALA A 53 -21.22 -11.73 -0.46
C ALA A 53 -20.48 -10.39 -0.21
N GLY A 54 -19.46 -10.09 -1.03
CA GLY A 54 -18.76 -8.81 -0.97
C GLY A 54 -19.67 -7.61 -1.25
N ALA A 55 -20.54 -7.72 -2.26
CA ALA A 55 -21.53 -6.68 -2.55
C ALA A 55 -22.52 -6.47 -1.40
N GLN A 56 -22.99 -7.57 -0.77
CA GLN A 56 -23.87 -7.50 0.40
C GLN A 56 -23.17 -6.84 1.59
N ALA A 57 -21.90 -7.17 1.82
CA ALA A 57 -21.09 -6.56 2.87
C ALA A 57 -20.94 -5.03 2.65
N ILE A 58 -20.62 -4.59 1.44
CA ILE A 58 -20.52 -3.17 1.10
C ILE A 58 -21.85 -2.45 1.36
N LEU A 59 -22.96 -3.02 0.89
CA LEU A 59 -24.29 -2.41 1.04
C LEU A 59 -24.79 -2.36 2.51
N ALA A 60 -24.32 -3.28 3.35
CA ALA A 60 -24.66 -3.34 4.76
C ALA A 60 -23.74 -2.49 5.65
N SER A 61 -22.64 -1.99 5.12
CA SER A 61 -21.64 -1.24 5.88
C SER A 61 -22.00 0.23 6.05
N ASP A 62 -21.57 0.79 7.15
CA ASP A 62 -21.62 2.24 7.40
C ASP A 62 -20.50 2.95 6.62
N TYR A 63 -19.33 2.29 6.49
CA TYR A 63 -18.21 2.75 5.67
C TYR A 63 -17.61 1.61 4.85
N THR A 64 -17.18 1.92 3.63
CA THR A 64 -16.40 1.00 2.78
C THR A 64 -15.08 1.68 2.40
N PHE A 65 -13.97 1.09 2.81
CA PHE A 65 -12.63 1.60 2.52
C PHE A 65 -11.89 0.77 1.49
N VAL A 66 -11.19 1.43 0.59
CA VAL A 66 -10.15 0.82 -0.25
C VAL A 66 -8.81 1.01 0.44
N CYS A 67 -8.19 -0.09 0.88
CA CYS A 67 -7.02 -0.06 1.74
C CYS A 67 -5.72 -0.11 0.94
N GLY A 68 -5.04 1.02 0.81
CA GLY A 68 -3.72 1.13 0.19
C GLY A 68 -3.67 0.62 -1.25
N THR A 69 -2.48 0.11 -1.65
CA THR A 69 -2.21 -0.56 -2.92
C THR A 69 -2.29 0.30 -4.20
N ASN A 70 -1.89 -0.28 -5.33
CA ASN A 70 -1.90 0.33 -6.68
C ASN A 70 -3.19 -0.02 -7.43
N LEU A 71 -4.35 0.39 -6.94
CA LEU A 71 -5.62 0.05 -7.57
C LEU A 71 -6.10 1.05 -8.62
N LEU A 72 -5.54 2.25 -8.64
CA LEU A 72 -5.96 3.26 -9.60
C LEU A 72 -5.12 3.15 -10.87
N SER A 73 -5.78 3.24 -12.01
CA SER A 73 -5.17 3.14 -13.34
C SER A 73 -5.88 4.03 -14.32
N SER A 74 -5.15 4.50 -15.35
CA SER A 74 -5.72 5.30 -16.45
C SER A 74 -6.67 4.51 -17.33
N ASP A 75 -6.53 3.19 -17.39
CA ASP A 75 -7.43 2.28 -18.10
C ASP A 75 -7.97 1.19 -17.18
N MET A 76 -9.02 1.51 -16.45
CA MET A 76 -9.66 0.56 -15.53
C MET A 76 -10.55 -0.49 -16.23
N MET A 77 -10.83 -0.34 -17.52
CA MET A 77 -11.53 -1.37 -18.28
C MET A 77 -10.72 -2.68 -18.36
N ARG A 78 -9.40 -2.56 -18.36
CA ARG A 78 -8.47 -3.71 -18.35
C ARG A 78 -8.58 -4.58 -17.11
N TYR A 79 -8.92 -4.01 -15.97
CA TYR A 79 -8.79 -4.66 -14.65
C TYR A 79 -10.10 -5.08 -14.03
N LYS A 80 -11.21 -4.86 -14.60
CA LYS A 80 -12.58 -5.34 -14.25
C LYS A 80 -12.91 -5.69 -12.78
N GLN A 81 -12.01 -5.39 -11.82
CA GLN A 81 -12.19 -5.72 -10.41
C GLN A 81 -13.39 -4.99 -9.78
N TRP A 82 -13.81 -3.89 -10.39
CA TRP A 82 -14.96 -3.11 -9.97
C TRP A 82 -16.28 -3.54 -10.66
N GLU A 83 -16.20 -4.54 -11.54
CA GLU A 83 -17.37 -5.10 -12.20
C GLU A 83 -18.00 -6.20 -11.37
N ILE A 84 -19.32 -6.25 -11.40
CA ILE A 84 -20.12 -7.35 -10.88
C ILE A 84 -20.73 -8.07 -12.06
N ASP A 85 -20.68 -9.41 -12.07
CA ASP A 85 -21.30 -10.20 -13.12
C ASP A 85 -22.83 -10.03 -13.16
N LEU A 86 -23.43 -10.22 -14.34
CA LEU A 86 -24.86 -10.03 -14.55
C LEU A 86 -25.73 -10.85 -13.61
N LYS A 87 -25.37 -12.11 -13.32
CA LYS A 87 -26.13 -13.00 -12.45
C LYS A 87 -26.15 -12.47 -11.01
N THR A 88 -25.00 -11.99 -10.52
CA THR A 88 -24.89 -11.37 -9.19
C THR A 88 -25.69 -10.08 -9.12
N ARG A 89 -25.68 -9.25 -10.19
CA ARG A 89 -26.51 -8.03 -10.28
C ARG A 89 -28.00 -8.32 -10.17
N PHE A 90 -28.52 -9.27 -10.96
CA PHE A 90 -29.91 -9.68 -10.89
C PHE A 90 -30.31 -10.18 -9.50
N ARG A 91 -29.47 -11.00 -8.87
CA ARG A 91 -29.74 -11.52 -7.52
C ARG A 91 -29.77 -10.42 -6.45
N ILE A 92 -28.87 -9.42 -6.53
CA ILE A 92 -28.85 -8.28 -5.62
C ILE A 92 -30.12 -7.43 -5.81
N ALA A 93 -30.50 -7.17 -7.07
CA ALA A 93 -31.70 -6.40 -7.39
C ALA A 93 -32.98 -7.10 -6.92
N SER A 94 -33.10 -8.42 -7.14
CA SER A 94 -34.26 -9.21 -6.72
C SER A 94 -34.39 -9.34 -5.20
N ALA A 95 -33.29 -9.35 -4.46
CA ALA A 95 -33.28 -9.47 -3.00
C ALA A 95 -33.68 -8.18 -2.27
N GLY A 96 -34.03 -7.10 -2.97
CA GLY A 96 -34.44 -5.83 -2.36
C GLY A 96 -33.32 -5.07 -1.63
N ILE A 97 -32.09 -5.56 -1.69
CA ILE A 97 -30.91 -5.03 -1.00
C ILE A 97 -30.50 -3.65 -1.55
N ALA A 98 -31.05 -3.32 -2.73
CA ALA A 98 -30.78 -2.09 -3.46
C ALA A 98 -31.34 -0.79 -2.83
N LYS A 99 -32.07 -0.86 -1.71
CA LYS A 99 -32.88 0.28 -1.26
C LYS A 99 -32.11 1.43 -0.62
N LYS A 100 -30.90 1.24 -0.11
CA LYS A 100 -30.22 2.29 0.68
C LYS A 100 -29.09 3.00 -0.08
N ASN A 101 -28.35 2.32 -0.95
CA ASN A 101 -27.12 2.88 -1.57
C ASN A 101 -26.96 2.57 -3.07
N MET A 102 -28.00 2.11 -3.75
CA MET A 102 -27.90 1.65 -5.12
C MET A 102 -29.09 2.11 -5.96
N TYR A 103 -28.87 2.85 -7.03
CA TYR A 103 -29.92 3.18 -7.98
C TYR A 103 -30.20 1.97 -8.89
N ARG A 104 -31.41 1.42 -8.81
CA ARG A 104 -31.85 0.21 -9.52
C ARG A 104 -31.65 0.27 -11.05
N LEU A 105 -31.75 1.48 -11.63
CA LEU A 105 -31.54 1.75 -13.07
C LEU A 105 -30.06 1.68 -13.49
N ASP A 106 -29.15 1.98 -12.58
CA ASP A 106 -27.71 1.93 -12.86
C ASP A 106 -27.17 0.48 -12.91
N LEU A 107 -27.82 -0.45 -12.23
CA LEU A 107 -27.53 -1.88 -12.31
C LEU A 107 -27.79 -2.47 -13.70
N LEU A 108 -28.79 -1.97 -14.39
CA LEU A 108 -29.17 -2.43 -15.72
C LEU A 108 -28.41 -1.72 -16.85
N ARG A 109 -27.98 -0.46 -16.63
CA ARG A 109 -27.36 0.39 -17.64
C ARG A 109 -25.82 0.36 -17.65
N THR A 110 -25.20 0.04 -16.54
CA THR A 110 -23.73 0.01 -16.43
C THR A 110 -23.27 -1.29 -15.81
N ASN A 111 -22.13 -1.79 -16.25
CA ASN A 111 -21.48 -2.95 -15.65
C ASN A 111 -20.92 -2.66 -14.24
N LEU A 112 -21.22 -1.52 -13.65
CA LEU A 112 -20.69 -1.01 -12.41
C LEU A 112 -21.79 -0.85 -11.38
N LEU A 113 -21.60 -1.46 -10.23
CA LEU A 113 -22.30 -1.04 -9.03
C LEU A 113 -21.66 0.27 -8.56
N ARG A 114 -22.48 1.29 -8.40
CA ARG A 114 -22.05 2.52 -7.74
C ARG A 114 -22.02 2.27 -6.25
N PHE A 115 -20.89 1.80 -5.78
CA PHE A 115 -20.59 1.76 -4.36
C PHE A 115 -19.94 3.08 -3.97
N HIS A 116 -20.28 3.57 -2.80
CA HIS A 116 -19.58 4.69 -2.23
C HIS A 116 -18.38 4.16 -1.43
N VAL A 117 -17.18 4.36 -1.97
CA VAL A 117 -15.95 3.92 -1.30
C VAL A 117 -15.07 5.12 -0.95
N ILE A 118 -14.34 4.98 0.13
CA ILE A 118 -13.39 5.96 0.65
C ILE A 118 -11.98 5.37 0.48
N LEU A 119 -11.06 6.16 -0.06
CA LEU A 119 -9.68 5.74 -0.23
C LEU A 119 -8.86 6.02 1.04
N ILE A 120 -7.97 5.07 1.40
CA ILE A 120 -6.94 5.25 2.41
C ILE A 120 -5.58 4.83 1.85
N GLY A 121 -4.69 5.80 1.57
CA GLY A 121 -3.34 5.58 1.08
C GLY A 121 -3.25 4.86 -0.27
N VAL A 122 -4.26 4.99 -1.12
CA VAL A 122 -4.31 4.32 -2.43
C VAL A 122 -3.43 5.06 -3.43
N GLY A 123 -2.77 4.30 -4.31
CA GLY A 123 -1.89 4.86 -5.33
C GLY A 123 -2.28 4.54 -6.76
N TRP A 124 -1.70 5.31 -7.69
CA TRP A 124 -1.82 5.09 -9.13
C TRP A 124 -0.82 4.05 -9.61
N TRP A 125 -1.27 3.18 -10.51
CA TRP A 125 -0.43 2.15 -11.11
C TRP A 125 0.50 2.75 -12.17
N ASN A 126 1.80 2.82 -11.88
CA ASN A 126 2.85 3.38 -12.77
C ASN A 126 2.57 4.81 -13.27
N TYR A 127 3.52 5.37 -14.02
CA TYR A 127 3.30 6.58 -14.80
C TYR A 127 2.48 6.23 -16.03
N GLN A 128 1.38 6.94 -16.23
CA GLN A 128 0.41 6.66 -17.30
C GLN A 128 -0.07 7.96 -17.95
N THR A 129 -0.60 7.84 -19.15
CA THR A 129 -1.36 8.89 -19.83
C THR A 129 -2.60 9.29 -19.03
N PRO A 130 -3.25 10.43 -19.33
CA PRO A 130 -4.50 10.82 -18.68
C PRO A 130 -5.56 9.72 -18.71
N PRO A 131 -6.40 9.61 -17.67
CA PRO A 131 -7.43 8.58 -17.58
C PRO A 131 -8.43 8.59 -18.73
N THR A 132 -8.80 7.40 -19.20
CA THR A 132 -9.83 7.21 -20.21
C THR A 132 -11.19 7.73 -19.74
N ILE A 133 -12.11 8.00 -20.67
CA ILE A 133 -13.50 8.40 -20.36
C ILE A 133 -14.18 7.33 -19.49
N TYR A 134 -13.89 6.05 -19.74
CA TYR A 134 -14.41 4.94 -18.93
C TYR A 134 -13.91 5.05 -17.47
N THR A 135 -12.59 5.17 -17.25
CA THR A 135 -12.01 5.33 -15.93
C THR A 135 -12.56 6.54 -15.18
N ARG A 136 -12.72 7.69 -15.88
CA ARG A 136 -13.33 8.89 -15.32
C ARG A 136 -14.75 8.60 -14.81
N LYS A 137 -15.60 7.94 -15.62
CA LYS A 137 -16.96 7.56 -15.22
C LYS A 137 -16.98 6.60 -14.04
N VAL A 138 -16.10 5.59 -14.06
CA VAL A 138 -15.97 4.62 -12.96
C VAL A 138 -15.64 5.31 -11.66
N LEU A 139 -14.55 6.07 -11.62
CA LEU A 139 -14.08 6.70 -10.40
C LEU A 139 -15.05 7.76 -9.87
N ASN A 140 -15.64 8.59 -10.76
CA ASN A 140 -16.67 9.56 -10.34
C ASN A 140 -17.96 8.90 -9.83
N GLY A 141 -18.25 7.66 -10.22
CA GLY A 141 -19.41 6.89 -9.73
C GLY A 141 -19.11 6.09 -8.45
N LEU A 142 -17.85 5.72 -8.26
CA LEU A 142 -17.42 4.82 -7.18
C LEU A 142 -16.97 5.60 -5.93
N LEU A 143 -16.23 6.69 -6.10
CA LEU A 143 -15.68 7.46 -5.00
C LEU A 143 -16.77 8.29 -4.32
N ASP A 144 -16.82 8.21 -3.00
CA ASP A 144 -17.77 8.96 -2.18
C ASP A 144 -17.51 10.47 -2.32
N LYS A 145 -18.57 11.24 -2.56
CA LYS A 145 -18.46 12.69 -2.75
C LYS A 145 -18.47 13.48 -1.44
N GLN A 146 -18.91 12.87 -0.35
CA GLN A 146 -19.03 13.51 0.96
C GLN A 146 -17.74 13.44 1.76
N PHE A 147 -16.90 12.42 1.49
CA PHE A 147 -15.66 12.17 2.20
C PHE A 147 -14.43 12.60 1.42
N ILE A 148 -13.41 13.01 2.16
CA ILE A 148 -12.08 13.27 1.61
C ILE A 148 -11.37 11.93 1.40
N HIS A 149 -10.80 11.72 0.23
CA HIS A 149 -10.01 10.55 -0.10
C HIS A 149 -8.54 10.75 0.23
N SER A 150 -7.94 9.77 0.88
CA SER A 150 -6.51 9.73 1.16
C SER A 150 -5.79 8.97 0.05
N VAL A 151 -4.81 9.61 -0.56
CA VAL A 151 -3.89 9.00 -1.52
C VAL A 151 -2.47 9.03 -0.98
N ARG A 152 -1.61 8.15 -1.51
CA ARG A 152 -0.28 7.96 -0.93
C ARG A 152 0.80 8.88 -1.50
N ASP A 153 0.56 9.56 -2.63
CA ASP A 153 1.52 10.41 -3.31
C ASP A 153 0.85 11.53 -4.12
N SER A 154 1.60 12.59 -4.39
CA SER A 154 1.14 13.76 -5.14
C SER A 154 0.82 13.45 -6.60
N TYR A 155 1.46 12.44 -7.19
CA TYR A 155 1.14 11.99 -8.54
C TYR A 155 -0.29 11.44 -8.62
N THR A 156 -0.68 10.59 -7.67
CA THR A 156 -2.05 10.05 -7.56
C THR A 156 -3.08 11.15 -7.33
N GLU A 157 -2.76 12.11 -6.44
CA GLU A 157 -3.62 13.28 -6.20
C GLU A 157 -3.86 14.08 -7.49
N LYS A 158 -2.79 14.37 -8.24
CA LYS A 158 -2.84 15.07 -9.53
C LYS A 158 -3.72 14.33 -10.54
N MET A 159 -3.57 13.00 -10.65
CA MET A 159 -4.36 12.19 -11.60
C MET A 159 -5.85 12.21 -11.27
N LEU A 160 -6.23 12.13 -9.99
CA LEU A 160 -7.64 12.21 -9.55
C LEU A 160 -8.21 13.60 -9.75
N ARG A 161 -7.48 14.67 -9.40
CA ARG A 161 -7.89 16.05 -9.65
C ARG A 161 -8.10 16.34 -11.14
N GLY A 162 -7.25 15.78 -12.00
CA GLY A 162 -7.35 15.88 -13.46
C GLY A 162 -8.62 15.29 -14.08
N ILE A 163 -9.36 14.47 -13.34
CA ILE A 163 -10.66 13.91 -13.76
C ILE A 163 -11.86 14.48 -12.98
N GLY A 164 -11.64 15.56 -12.22
CA GLY A 164 -12.68 16.29 -11.51
C GLY A 164 -12.99 15.78 -10.09
N ILE A 165 -12.12 14.95 -9.50
CA ILE A 165 -12.23 14.51 -8.11
C ILE A 165 -11.36 15.44 -7.25
N HIS A 166 -12.00 16.40 -6.58
CA HIS A 166 -11.30 17.45 -5.81
C HIS A 166 -11.23 17.18 -4.30
N ASN A 167 -12.10 16.31 -3.77
CA ASN A 167 -12.10 15.87 -2.38
C ASN A 167 -11.03 14.80 -2.12
N VAL A 168 -9.80 15.07 -2.51
CA VAL A 168 -8.64 14.18 -2.41
C VAL A 168 -7.44 14.94 -1.86
N ILE A 169 -6.68 14.29 -0.95
CA ILE A 169 -5.46 14.83 -0.37
C ILE A 169 -4.37 13.75 -0.28
N ASN A 170 -3.13 14.15 -0.48
CA ASN A 170 -1.99 13.28 -0.23
C ASN A 170 -1.73 13.20 1.29
N THR A 171 -1.89 12.01 1.85
CA THR A 171 -1.59 11.70 3.26
C THR A 171 -0.35 10.81 3.41
N SER A 172 0.33 10.49 2.32
CA SER A 172 1.28 9.38 2.20
C SER A 172 0.64 8.02 2.48
N CYS A 173 1.43 6.94 2.40
CA CYS A 173 0.97 5.60 2.74
C CYS A 173 0.72 5.47 4.25
N PRO A 174 -0.37 4.84 4.72
CA PRO A 174 -0.60 4.60 6.15
C PRO A 174 0.58 3.92 6.87
N THR A 175 1.36 3.13 6.17
CA THR A 175 2.57 2.50 6.70
C THR A 175 3.64 3.51 7.16
N MET A 176 3.58 4.74 6.67
CA MET A 176 4.53 5.82 6.99
C MET A 176 4.02 6.81 8.06
N TRP A 177 2.74 6.79 8.43
CA TRP A 177 2.15 7.82 9.29
C TRP A 177 2.80 7.96 10.67
N ARG A 178 3.48 6.91 11.15
CA ARG A 178 4.26 6.94 12.40
C ARG A 178 5.66 7.51 12.27
N LEU A 179 6.18 7.66 11.05
CA LEU A 179 7.55 8.10 10.81
C LEU A 179 7.67 9.63 10.93
N THR A 180 7.24 10.16 12.07
CA THR A 180 7.41 11.57 12.43
C THR A 180 8.88 11.90 12.67
N GLU A 181 9.23 13.17 12.69
CA GLU A 181 10.61 13.61 12.97
C GLU A 181 11.11 13.07 14.32
N GLU A 182 10.29 13.15 15.36
CA GLU A 182 10.58 12.60 16.69
C GLU A 182 10.83 11.08 16.63
N PHE A 183 9.96 10.33 15.92
CA PHE A 183 10.17 8.88 15.76
C PHE A 183 11.46 8.59 14.99
N CYS A 184 11.71 9.29 13.90
CA CYS A 184 12.88 9.10 13.02
C CYS A 184 14.20 9.42 13.74
N SER A 185 14.23 10.38 14.67
CA SER A 185 15.42 10.69 15.46
C SER A 185 15.92 9.52 16.32
N SER A 186 15.04 8.57 16.62
CA SER A 186 15.37 7.34 17.36
C SER A 186 15.92 6.20 16.49
N ILE A 187 16.00 6.38 15.16
CA ILE A 187 16.55 5.40 14.23
C ILE A 187 18.06 5.58 14.15
N PRO A 188 18.87 4.49 14.21
CA PRO A 188 20.31 4.58 14.05
C PRO A 188 20.70 5.27 12.75
N HIS A 189 21.66 6.17 12.79
CA HIS A 189 22.21 6.87 11.62
C HIS A 189 23.49 6.23 11.08
N LYS A 190 24.12 5.34 11.85
CA LYS A 190 25.34 4.63 11.46
C LYS A 190 25.04 3.28 10.85
N LYS A 191 25.91 2.88 9.90
CA LYS A 191 25.89 1.55 9.29
C LYS A 191 25.98 0.45 10.36
N GLN A 192 25.14 -0.59 10.19
CA GLN A 192 25.18 -1.78 11.03
C GLN A 192 26.13 -2.84 10.45
N ASP A 193 26.45 -3.87 11.22
CA ASP A 193 27.32 -4.98 10.79
C ASP A 193 26.65 -5.91 9.79
N ILE A 194 25.33 -6.04 9.88
CA ILE A 194 24.53 -6.93 9.04
C ILE A 194 23.43 -6.17 8.30
N VAL A 195 23.01 -6.73 7.18
CA VAL A 195 21.93 -6.13 6.36
C VAL A 195 20.87 -7.18 6.03
N VAL A 196 19.62 -6.74 6.01
CA VAL A 196 18.54 -7.49 5.39
C VAL A 196 18.17 -6.87 4.06
N THR A 197 18.06 -7.69 3.03
CA THR A 197 17.69 -7.28 1.67
C THR A 197 16.42 -7.97 1.21
N THR A 198 15.85 -7.47 0.12
CA THR A 198 14.73 -8.05 -0.60
C THR A 198 14.93 -7.85 -2.10
N ILE A 199 14.48 -8.79 -2.90
CA ILE A 199 14.42 -8.70 -4.36
C ILE A 199 12.96 -8.68 -4.82
N THR A 200 12.72 -8.34 -6.09
CA THR A 200 11.36 -8.25 -6.64
C THR A 200 11.22 -9.12 -7.88
N ASP A 201 10.65 -10.31 -7.73
CA ASP A 201 10.44 -11.33 -8.76
C ASP A 201 9.64 -10.85 -9.98
N TYR A 202 8.65 -9.98 -9.80
CA TYR A 202 7.83 -9.42 -10.89
C TYR A 202 8.43 -8.13 -11.53
N ARG A 203 9.61 -7.70 -11.09
CA ARG A 203 10.39 -6.58 -11.63
C ARG A 203 11.86 -6.97 -11.71
N LYS A 204 12.11 -8.16 -12.27
CA LYS A 204 13.45 -8.72 -12.43
C LYS A 204 14.34 -7.78 -13.24
N ASP A 205 15.54 -7.56 -12.73
CA ASP A 205 16.62 -6.87 -13.41
C ASP A 205 17.92 -7.47 -12.87
N ILE A 206 18.51 -8.35 -13.69
CA ILE A 206 19.63 -9.19 -13.24
C ILE A 206 20.86 -8.36 -12.93
N GLU A 207 21.17 -7.37 -13.75
CA GLU A 207 22.37 -6.52 -13.57
C GLU A 207 22.22 -5.69 -12.28
N ARG A 208 21.11 -5.00 -12.13
CA ARG A 208 20.79 -4.22 -10.93
C ARG A 208 20.88 -5.07 -9.65
N ASP A 209 20.18 -6.22 -9.64
CA ASP A 209 20.04 -7.00 -8.42
C ASP A 209 21.35 -7.73 -8.07
N ARG A 210 22.17 -8.08 -9.07
CA ARG A 210 23.56 -8.57 -8.86
C ARG A 210 24.44 -7.48 -8.30
N SER A 211 24.52 -6.28 -8.91
CA SER A 211 25.29 -5.15 -8.40
C SER A 211 24.91 -4.82 -6.95
N MET A 212 23.61 -4.78 -6.64
CA MET A 212 23.14 -4.58 -5.28
C MET A 212 23.66 -5.65 -4.32
N ILE A 213 23.47 -6.94 -4.63
CA ILE A 213 23.87 -8.05 -3.75
C ILE A 213 25.39 -8.09 -3.57
N GLU A 214 26.17 -7.89 -4.61
CA GLU A 214 27.65 -7.84 -4.55
C GLU A 214 28.14 -6.69 -3.65
N LEU A 215 27.54 -5.52 -3.80
CA LEU A 215 27.84 -4.39 -2.94
C LEU A 215 27.50 -4.68 -1.47
N LEU A 216 26.38 -5.35 -1.20
CA LEU A 216 26.01 -5.73 0.16
C LEU A 216 26.97 -6.78 0.74
N LEU A 217 27.33 -7.82 -0.02
CA LEU A 217 28.28 -8.86 0.40
C LEU A 217 29.68 -8.30 0.69
N SER A 218 30.10 -7.27 -0.04
CA SER A 218 31.40 -6.60 0.19
C SER A 218 31.35 -5.59 1.33
N SER A 219 30.19 -5.08 1.70
CA SER A 219 30.04 -3.99 2.67
C SER A 219 29.61 -4.45 4.07
N TYR A 220 28.99 -5.63 4.21
CA TYR A 220 28.43 -6.12 5.46
C TYR A 220 29.04 -7.49 5.85
N LYS A 221 29.10 -7.78 7.15
CA LYS A 221 29.59 -9.06 7.67
C LYS A 221 28.65 -10.23 7.33
N ALA A 222 27.34 -9.97 7.24
CA ALA A 222 26.35 -10.95 6.84
C ALA A 222 25.20 -10.28 6.09
N VAL A 223 24.70 -10.97 5.06
CA VAL A 223 23.56 -10.54 4.25
C VAL A 223 22.41 -11.54 4.41
N PHE A 224 21.27 -11.05 4.84
CA PHE A 224 20.03 -11.80 4.94
C PHE A 224 19.08 -11.38 3.84
N LEU A 225 18.38 -12.32 3.23
CA LEU A 225 17.35 -12.05 2.24
C LEU A 225 15.98 -12.50 2.77
N TRP A 226 15.08 -11.54 2.93
CA TRP A 226 13.70 -11.83 3.30
C TRP A 226 12.86 -12.08 2.05
N LEU A 227 12.33 -13.28 1.94
CA LEU A 227 11.42 -13.66 0.86
C LEU A 227 10.05 -13.00 1.07
N GLN A 228 9.45 -12.47 0.00
CA GLN A 228 8.10 -11.91 0.03
C GLN A 228 7.15 -12.56 -0.98
N SER A 229 7.68 -13.42 -1.84
CA SER A 229 6.93 -14.15 -2.86
C SER A 229 7.51 -15.55 -3.01
N TYR A 230 6.72 -16.48 -3.51
CA TYR A 230 7.19 -17.84 -3.82
C TYR A 230 8.27 -17.86 -4.91
N GLU A 231 8.21 -16.92 -5.84
CA GLU A 231 9.15 -16.81 -6.96
C GLU A 231 10.49 -16.16 -6.58
N ASP A 232 10.60 -15.55 -5.40
CA ASP A 232 11.85 -14.88 -4.98
C ASP A 232 13.01 -15.89 -4.85
N ILE A 233 12.75 -17.16 -4.45
CA ILE A 233 13.81 -18.19 -4.36
C ILE A 233 14.36 -18.51 -5.74
N ALA A 234 13.49 -18.85 -6.70
CA ALA A 234 13.92 -19.17 -8.06
C ALA A 234 14.66 -18.00 -8.71
N TYR A 235 14.25 -16.78 -8.40
CA TYR A 235 14.94 -15.58 -8.89
C TYR A 235 16.32 -15.42 -8.23
N LEU A 236 16.45 -15.64 -6.94
CA LEU A 236 17.74 -15.60 -6.23
C LEU A 236 18.72 -16.66 -6.77
N GLU A 237 18.23 -17.87 -7.08
CA GLU A 237 19.03 -18.93 -7.72
C GLU A 237 19.53 -18.50 -9.10
N ALA A 238 18.66 -17.88 -9.92
CA ALA A 238 19.03 -17.33 -11.22
C ALA A 238 20.06 -16.19 -11.13
N LEU A 239 20.07 -15.44 -10.03
CA LEU A 239 21.10 -14.45 -9.74
C LEU A 239 22.46 -15.08 -9.36
N GLY A 240 22.49 -16.34 -8.89
CA GLY A 240 23.70 -17.07 -8.50
C GLY A 240 24.18 -16.79 -7.07
N TYR A 241 23.33 -16.29 -6.19
CA TYR A 241 23.72 -15.89 -4.81
C TYR A 241 23.00 -16.67 -3.71
N SER A 242 22.24 -17.71 -4.01
CA SER A 242 21.46 -18.48 -3.04
C SER A 242 22.31 -19.06 -1.89
N HIS A 243 23.58 -19.41 -2.16
CA HIS A 243 24.52 -19.95 -1.19
C HIS A 243 25.33 -18.88 -0.43
N LYS A 244 25.22 -17.60 -0.79
CA LYS A 244 25.97 -16.47 -0.19
C LYS A 244 25.13 -15.63 0.77
N VAL A 245 23.81 -15.79 0.75
CA VAL A 245 22.90 -15.05 1.60
C VAL A 245 22.12 -15.99 2.52
N GLN A 246 21.72 -15.49 3.69
CA GLN A 246 20.90 -16.24 4.62
C GLN A 246 19.42 -15.92 4.39
N ILE A 247 18.56 -16.94 4.33
CA ILE A 247 17.15 -16.75 3.99
C ILE A 247 16.31 -16.54 5.25
N ILE A 248 15.49 -15.48 5.22
CA ILE A 248 14.40 -15.27 6.18
C ILE A 248 13.10 -15.76 5.50
N PRO A 249 12.33 -16.65 6.17
CA PRO A 249 11.10 -17.20 5.60
C PRO A 249 10.08 -16.14 5.18
N PRO A 250 9.19 -16.44 4.18
CA PRO A 250 8.26 -15.48 3.58
C PRO A 250 7.03 -15.21 4.47
N THR A 251 7.24 -14.88 5.73
CA THR A 251 6.16 -14.47 6.64
C THR A 251 6.49 -13.15 7.31
N LEU A 252 5.46 -12.35 7.55
CA LEU A 252 5.63 -11.08 8.29
C LEU A 252 6.12 -11.32 9.72
N LYS A 253 5.68 -12.43 10.34
CA LYS A 253 6.12 -12.81 11.69
C LYS A 253 7.63 -13.06 11.74
N CYS A 254 8.17 -13.88 10.82
CA CYS A 254 9.62 -14.16 10.79
C CYS A 254 10.42 -12.88 10.55
N TYR A 255 9.94 -11.98 9.69
CA TYR A 255 10.59 -10.71 9.46
C TYR A 255 10.57 -9.80 10.69
N ASP A 256 9.44 -9.67 11.35
CA ASP A 256 9.30 -8.88 12.57
C ASP A 256 10.18 -9.41 13.71
N GLU A 257 10.23 -10.73 13.89
CA GLU A 257 11.10 -11.38 14.88
C GLU A 257 12.58 -11.15 14.57
N PHE A 258 12.96 -11.25 13.29
CA PHE A 258 14.32 -10.97 12.85
C PHE A 258 14.71 -9.52 13.13
N LEU A 259 13.87 -8.56 12.77
CA LEU A 259 14.12 -7.14 13.03
C LEU A 259 14.17 -6.81 14.54
N ALA A 260 13.38 -7.51 15.35
CA ALA A 260 13.36 -7.29 16.80
C ALA A 260 14.66 -7.79 17.48
N LYS A 261 15.21 -8.91 17.00
CA LYS A 261 16.39 -9.57 17.61
C LYS A 261 17.73 -9.02 17.12
N ASN A 262 17.77 -8.33 15.97
CA ASN A 262 19.02 -7.96 15.33
C ASN A 262 19.11 -6.45 15.10
N ASN A 263 20.32 -5.89 15.22
CA ASN A 263 20.63 -4.55 14.74
C ASN A 263 21.09 -4.66 13.30
N VAL A 264 20.23 -4.21 12.38
CA VAL A 264 20.43 -4.38 10.95
C VAL A 264 20.12 -3.10 10.18
N ASP A 265 20.74 -2.94 9.02
CA ASP A 265 20.26 -2.05 7.96
C ASP A 265 19.28 -2.82 7.08
N TYR A 266 18.37 -2.11 6.44
CA TYR A 266 17.57 -2.63 5.34
C TYR A 266 18.01 -1.96 4.02
N ILE A 267 18.27 -2.77 3.01
CA ILE A 267 18.52 -2.30 1.63
C ILE A 267 17.86 -3.28 0.68
N GLY A 268 16.88 -2.84 -0.10
CA GLY A 268 16.19 -3.76 -1.00
C GLY A 268 15.12 -3.13 -1.87
N THR A 269 14.59 -3.91 -2.80
CA THR A 269 13.66 -3.46 -3.84
C THR A 269 12.18 -3.45 -3.40
N ARG A 270 11.84 -4.01 -2.23
CA ARG A 270 10.47 -4.06 -1.71
C ARG A 270 10.19 -2.87 -0.79
N LEU A 271 9.47 -1.87 -1.29
CA LEU A 271 9.16 -0.61 -0.58
C LEU A 271 8.63 -0.85 0.85
N HIS A 272 7.59 -1.69 1.01
CA HIS A 272 6.96 -1.88 2.32
C HIS A 272 7.82 -2.72 3.27
N GLY A 273 8.75 -3.53 2.76
CA GLY A 273 9.79 -4.16 3.58
C GLY A 273 10.68 -3.14 4.28
N GLY A 274 11.15 -2.14 3.53
CA GLY A 274 11.96 -1.04 4.07
C GLY A 274 11.18 -0.13 5.01
N ILE A 275 9.96 0.22 4.68
CA ILE A 275 9.12 1.02 5.57
C ILE A 275 8.82 0.27 6.87
N ARG A 276 8.63 -1.06 6.81
CA ARG A 276 8.49 -1.89 8.03
C ARG A 276 9.74 -1.87 8.88
N ALA A 277 10.94 -1.95 8.26
CA ALA A 277 12.21 -1.83 8.95
C ALA A 277 12.34 -0.46 9.65
N LEU A 278 12.02 0.65 8.99
CA LEU A 278 11.98 1.99 9.61
C LEU A 278 11.05 2.02 10.83
N ASN A 279 9.85 1.46 10.73
CA ASN A 279 8.91 1.36 11.84
C ASN A 279 9.41 0.48 12.99
N ARG A 280 10.41 -0.38 12.75
CA ARG A 280 11.15 -1.17 13.77
C ARG A 280 12.46 -0.50 14.17
N LYS A 281 12.61 0.80 13.89
CA LYS A 281 13.79 1.60 14.18
C LYS A 281 15.07 1.04 13.56
N LYS A 282 14.97 0.54 12.33
CA LYS A 282 16.13 0.12 11.54
C LYS A 282 16.36 1.12 10.42
N ARG A 283 17.62 1.48 10.18
CA ARG A 283 18.01 2.33 9.05
C ARG A 283 17.65 1.62 7.74
N ALA A 284 17.04 2.31 6.80
CA ALA A 284 16.57 1.69 5.56
C ALA A 284 16.79 2.56 4.32
N CYS A 285 17.23 1.92 3.25
CA CYS A 285 17.29 2.46 1.90
C CYS A 285 16.48 1.56 0.96
N ILE A 286 15.62 2.14 0.15
CA ILE A 286 14.81 1.41 -0.82
C ILE A 286 15.42 1.58 -2.21
N ILE A 287 15.54 0.51 -2.98
CA ILE A 287 15.86 0.58 -4.39
C ILE A 287 14.56 0.79 -5.17
N GLY A 288 14.48 1.92 -5.85
CA GLY A 288 13.27 2.35 -6.56
C GLY A 288 13.10 1.60 -7.88
N VAL A 289 12.33 0.52 -7.89
CA VAL A 289 12.04 -0.30 -9.08
C VAL A 289 10.77 0.11 -9.82
N ASP A 290 9.97 0.99 -9.24
CA ASP A 290 8.75 1.53 -9.84
C ASP A 290 8.42 2.93 -9.29
N ASN A 291 7.35 3.54 -9.82
CA ASN A 291 6.94 4.88 -9.44
C ASN A 291 6.57 5.05 -7.96
N ARG A 292 6.20 3.98 -7.25
CA ARG A 292 5.76 4.04 -5.85
C ARG A 292 6.82 4.61 -4.93
N ALA A 293 8.01 4.01 -4.98
CA ALA A 293 9.12 4.44 -4.13
C ALA A 293 9.57 5.85 -4.50
N VAL A 294 9.65 6.15 -5.81
CA VAL A 294 10.10 7.44 -6.33
C VAL A 294 9.13 8.57 -5.93
N GLU A 295 7.82 8.38 -6.12
CA GLU A 295 6.83 9.42 -5.80
C GLU A 295 6.70 9.64 -4.28
N ILE A 296 6.71 8.56 -3.48
CA ILE A 296 6.74 8.70 -2.02
C ILE A 296 8.00 9.42 -1.56
N ALA A 297 9.18 9.10 -2.14
CA ALA A 297 10.43 9.77 -1.79
C ALA A 297 10.40 11.28 -2.08
N LYS A 298 9.86 11.68 -3.23
CA LYS A 298 9.68 13.11 -3.58
C LYS A 298 8.83 13.87 -2.54
N ASP A 299 7.77 13.23 -2.07
CA ASP A 299 6.82 13.86 -1.15
C ASP A 299 7.29 13.83 0.31
N THR A 300 8.07 12.80 0.69
CA THR A 300 8.37 12.52 2.10
C THR A 300 9.84 12.52 2.46
N ASN A 301 10.74 12.67 1.49
CA ASN A 301 12.18 12.51 1.69
C ASN A 301 12.59 11.10 2.19
N LEU A 302 11.81 10.08 1.85
CA LEU A 302 12.18 8.68 2.11
C LEU A 302 13.47 8.34 1.35
N SER A 303 14.42 7.67 2.00
CA SER A 303 15.69 7.26 1.37
C SER A 303 15.42 6.23 0.27
N VAL A 304 15.50 6.68 -0.97
CA VAL A 304 15.34 5.87 -2.18
C VAL A 304 16.49 6.11 -3.12
N VAL A 305 17.17 5.04 -3.53
CA VAL A 305 18.18 5.04 -4.59
C VAL A 305 17.49 4.56 -5.87
N ARG A 306 17.66 5.32 -6.95
CA ARG A 306 17.11 4.96 -8.25
C ARG A 306 17.90 3.82 -8.89
N ASN A 307 17.25 3.11 -9.79
CA ASN A 307 17.82 1.95 -10.48
C ASN A 307 19.16 2.25 -11.17
N ASP A 308 19.23 3.42 -11.79
CA ASP A 308 20.42 3.90 -12.55
C ASP A 308 21.52 4.51 -11.66
N GLU A 309 21.35 4.56 -10.35
CA GLU A 309 22.26 5.22 -9.41
C GLU A 309 22.87 4.25 -8.37
N ILE A 310 22.66 2.94 -8.51
CA ILE A 310 23.04 1.94 -7.48
C ILE A 310 24.55 1.95 -7.20
N ASP A 311 25.40 1.96 -8.23
CA ASP A 311 26.83 1.75 -8.09
C ASP A 311 27.51 2.80 -7.21
N TYR A 312 27.04 4.04 -7.24
CA TYR A 312 27.66 5.14 -6.49
C TYR A 312 26.78 5.63 -5.31
N ARG A 313 25.48 5.89 -5.52
CA ARG A 313 24.60 6.42 -4.46
C ARG A 313 24.30 5.42 -3.37
N LEU A 314 24.19 4.14 -3.70
CA LEU A 314 23.98 3.12 -2.68
C LEU A 314 25.22 2.95 -1.82
N ARG A 315 26.42 2.96 -2.43
CA ARG A 315 27.69 2.93 -1.68
C ARG A 315 27.81 4.15 -0.77
N GLU A 316 27.52 5.34 -1.28
CA GLU A 316 27.50 6.56 -0.49
C GLU A 316 26.55 6.42 0.72
N TRP A 317 25.31 5.98 0.49
CA TRP A 317 24.32 5.81 1.55
C TRP A 317 24.76 4.79 2.62
N ILE A 318 25.37 3.67 2.22
CA ILE A 318 25.85 2.65 3.15
C ILE A 318 26.81 3.24 4.18
N TYR A 319 27.76 4.05 3.74
CA TYR A 319 28.82 4.59 4.58
C TYR A 319 28.54 5.98 5.16
N ALA A 320 27.51 6.65 4.70
CA ALA A 320 27.10 7.93 5.25
C ALA A 320 26.49 7.80 6.64
N GLU A 321 26.90 8.68 7.55
CA GLU A 321 26.27 8.85 8.86
C GLU A 321 25.21 9.95 8.77
N GLN A 322 24.03 9.62 8.23
CA GLN A 322 22.96 10.57 8.03
C GLN A 322 21.72 10.18 8.86
N PRO A 323 21.13 11.14 9.58
CA PRO A 323 19.87 10.89 10.28
C PRO A 323 18.75 10.61 9.28
N VAL A 324 17.82 9.77 9.68
CA VAL A 324 16.58 9.56 8.92
C VAL A 324 15.71 10.80 9.05
N SER A 325 15.46 11.47 7.92
CA SER A 325 14.69 12.72 7.86
C SER A 325 13.48 12.56 6.94
N ILE A 326 12.40 12.00 7.48
CA ILE A 326 11.16 11.77 6.75
C ILE A 326 10.16 12.88 7.09
N LYS A 327 9.51 13.43 6.07
CA LYS A 327 8.49 14.49 6.19
C LYS A 327 7.10 13.90 5.94
N ILE A 328 6.32 13.73 7.00
CA ILE A 328 4.96 13.20 6.91
C ILE A 328 3.95 14.36 6.87
N PRO A 329 2.94 14.33 5.99
CA PRO A 329 1.92 15.38 5.88
C PRO A 329 0.89 15.27 7.01
N LEU A 330 1.31 15.54 8.26
CA LEU A 330 0.51 15.36 9.48
C LEU A 330 -0.82 16.13 9.46
N SER A 331 -0.84 17.34 8.89
CA SER A 331 -2.07 18.14 8.77
C SER A 331 -3.10 17.45 7.86
N ASN A 332 -2.66 16.87 6.74
CA ASN A 332 -3.54 16.14 5.83
C ASN A 332 -4.04 14.84 6.47
N ILE A 333 -3.18 14.12 7.20
CA ILE A 333 -3.56 12.92 7.95
C ILE A 333 -4.62 13.25 8.99
N SER A 334 -4.39 14.30 9.80
CA SER A 334 -5.35 14.77 10.81
C SER A 334 -6.68 15.18 10.18
N LYS A 335 -6.64 15.95 9.08
CA LYS A 335 -7.83 16.35 8.33
C LYS A 335 -8.60 15.14 7.79
N TRP A 336 -7.90 14.12 7.27
CA TRP A 336 -8.56 12.92 6.79
C TRP A 336 -9.20 12.11 7.92
N LYS A 337 -8.53 11.96 9.06
CA LYS A 337 -9.06 11.23 10.23
C LYS A 337 -10.26 11.95 10.85
N SER A 338 -10.20 13.26 11.00
CA SER A 338 -11.22 14.06 11.70
C SER A 338 -12.62 14.03 11.05
N GLN A 339 -12.70 13.69 9.76
CA GLN A 339 -14.00 13.57 9.09
C GLN A 339 -14.87 12.42 9.63
N PHE A 340 -14.28 11.44 10.32
CA PHE A 340 -14.98 10.29 10.91
C PHE A 340 -15.34 10.53 12.39
N SER A 341 -14.79 11.57 13.01
CA SER A 341 -15.03 11.90 14.41
C SER A 341 -16.39 12.58 14.67
N ARG A 342 -17.11 12.99 13.60
CA ARG A 342 -18.39 13.71 13.67
C ARG A 342 -19.60 12.79 13.58
N GLY A 343 -19.60 11.72 14.31
CA GLY A 343 -20.70 10.77 14.27
C GLY A 343 -20.57 9.71 15.34
N ASN A 344 -20.33 10.14 16.59
CA ASN A 344 -20.59 9.22 17.67
C ASN A 344 -22.12 9.02 17.71
N PRO A 345 -22.67 7.81 17.50
CA PRO A 345 -24.11 7.58 17.53
C PRO A 345 -24.75 7.88 18.89
N ASN A 346 -23.96 8.38 19.85
CA ASN A 346 -24.36 8.70 21.23
C ASN A 346 -24.29 10.21 21.57
N ASP A 347 -24.01 11.12 20.61
CA ASP A 347 -24.10 12.58 20.77
C ASP A 347 -25.43 13.13 20.25
#